data_95685f142d1de1634ec711ffbc5035d9
#
_entry.id   95685f142d1de1634ec711ffbc5035d9
#
_cell.length_a   1.000
_cell.length_b   1.000
_cell.length_c   1.000
_cell.angle_alpha   90.00
_cell.angle_beta   90.00
_cell.angle_gamma   90.00
#
_symmetry.space_group_name_H-M   'P 1'
#
loop_
_entity.id
_entity.type
_entity.pdbx_description
1 polymer ?
#
loop_
_entity_poly.entity_id
_entity_poly.type
_entity_poly.pdbx_seq_one_letter_code
_entity_poly.pdbx_strand_id
1 'polypeptide(L)'
;MHLVNRVIADIPDFERFLTLDELDASSRKLAEEYPAIVRLSTIGHSREGHPLLMLRIGNGSRRALFVGCPHPNEPIGASSLDYLSRKLCEDAELLAELDHTFYIVKVIDADGYRLNEGWLRGPYSPDRYMRYYFRPAGEEQVEWTFPYEYKTFHANAPMPETQAFMRAIDESRPHFLNSLHNIDRAGTYFYLSEALSEEIYEELRQLAVSRGLPLLKGEPETEMIPPLGDCIFTLGKYSQVYDYLEKVLPEGEDPASKMGGGASSSDYASKYGTFSFMSEVSQFIDPRMSDTSPSGYTRREIMTETLERDGRKFEFLRRQTELAKIYLKKPTMLERAVTSFRGYFEEDKRRNESTMAKGDHPNFDRPATTAEWFDLHTRDWWLSLGCAGMLIRAMADQEPSEELEAIRRKTLEWLDREIEEFLPKLNWQMRPIRDLCAVQLGSAFTVLEHLRSRAVV
;
A
#
# COMPACT_ATOMS: atom_id res chain seq x y z
N MET A 1 26.78 1.55 -0.52
CA MET A 1 26.52 2.51 0.61
C MET A 1 26.84 3.97 0.30
N HIS A 2 27.89 4.33 -0.45
CA HIS A 2 28.21 5.75 -0.75
C HIS A 2 27.07 6.45 -1.53
N LEU A 3 26.57 5.86 -2.60
CA LEU A 3 25.45 6.44 -3.41
C LEU A 3 24.15 6.51 -2.64
N VAL A 4 23.80 5.46 -1.90
CA VAL A 4 22.59 5.44 -1.06
C VAL A 4 22.62 6.62 -0.09
N ASN A 5 23.74 6.82 0.62
CA ASN A 5 23.89 7.94 1.55
C ASN A 5 23.75 9.30 0.86
N ARG A 6 24.31 9.49 -0.36
CA ARG A 6 24.14 10.74 -1.12
C ARG A 6 22.68 10.99 -1.51
N VAL A 7 21.94 9.94 -1.84
CA VAL A 7 20.51 10.05 -2.18
C VAL A 7 19.71 10.52 -0.97
N ILE A 8 19.97 10.00 0.23
CA ILE A 8 19.12 10.23 1.40
C ILE A 8 19.60 11.31 2.36
N ALA A 9 20.83 11.88 2.15
CA ALA A 9 21.46 12.79 3.10
C ALA A 9 20.68 14.10 3.31
N ASP A 10 20.13 14.64 2.23
CA ASP A 10 19.53 15.98 2.21
C ASP A 10 18.01 15.96 2.19
N ILE A 11 17.37 14.83 2.59
CA ILE A 11 15.91 14.77 2.70
C ILE A 11 15.44 15.79 3.73
N PRO A 12 14.58 16.74 3.35
CA PRO A 12 14.17 17.82 4.24
C PRO A 12 13.23 17.32 5.35
N ASP A 13 13.15 18.10 6.42
CA ASP A 13 12.11 17.93 7.43
C ASP A 13 10.76 18.40 6.86
N PHE A 14 10.00 17.47 6.30
CA PHE A 14 8.67 17.76 5.82
C PHE A 14 7.72 18.01 7.00
N GLU A 15 7.05 19.18 7.01
CA GLU A 15 6.03 19.48 8.01
C GLU A 15 4.74 18.69 7.76
N ARG A 16 4.46 18.37 6.49
CA ARG A 16 3.27 17.64 6.03
C ARG A 16 3.52 16.96 4.68
N PHE A 17 2.62 16.08 4.30
CA PHE A 17 2.55 15.57 2.94
C PHE A 17 2.02 16.65 2.00
N LEU A 18 2.50 16.65 0.76
CA LEU A 18 2.03 17.57 -0.28
C LEU A 18 0.68 17.12 -0.83
N THR A 19 -0.12 18.08 -1.25
CA THR A 19 -1.36 17.82 -2.01
C THR A 19 -1.02 17.41 -3.44
N LEU A 20 -1.99 16.81 -4.14
CA LEU A 20 -1.82 16.43 -5.55
C LEU A 20 -1.44 17.63 -6.42
N ASP A 21 -2.12 18.78 -6.22
CA ASP A 21 -1.85 19.99 -6.99
C ASP A 21 -0.43 20.54 -6.74
N GLU A 22 0.08 20.43 -5.51
CA GLU A 22 1.46 20.81 -5.18
C GLU A 22 2.49 19.89 -5.83
N LEU A 23 2.23 18.58 -5.86
CA LEU A 23 3.08 17.59 -6.52
C LEU A 23 3.13 17.78 -8.04
N ASP A 24 1.99 18.09 -8.64
CA ASP A 24 1.89 18.42 -10.07
C ASP A 24 2.63 19.73 -10.41
N ALA A 25 2.41 20.78 -9.61
CA ALA A 25 3.11 22.05 -9.77
C ALA A 25 4.62 21.89 -9.65
N SER A 26 5.08 21.09 -8.67
CA SER A 26 6.50 20.74 -8.52
C SER A 26 7.05 20.02 -9.76
N SER A 27 6.30 19.08 -10.35
CA SER A 27 6.72 18.35 -11.55
C SER A 27 6.84 19.27 -12.78
N ARG A 28 5.88 20.20 -12.97
CA ARG A 28 5.91 21.18 -14.06
C ARG A 28 7.08 22.13 -13.90
N LYS A 29 7.31 22.61 -12.67
CA LYS A 29 8.43 23.50 -12.34
C LYS A 29 9.78 22.87 -12.63
N LEU A 30 9.98 21.60 -12.29
CA LEU A 30 11.23 20.87 -12.61
C LEU A 30 11.46 20.79 -14.12
N ALA A 31 10.42 20.55 -14.92
CA ALA A 31 10.56 20.49 -16.38
C ALA A 31 10.91 21.87 -16.99
N GLU A 32 10.43 22.95 -16.39
CA GLU A 32 10.76 24.34 -16.78
C GLU A 32 12.18 24.73 -16.36
N GLU A 33 12.59 24.39 -15.14
CA GLU A 33 13.91 24.75 -14.57
C GLU A 33 15.06 23.93 -15.20
N TYR A 34 14.79 22.67 -15.57
CA TYR A 34 15.84 21.73 -16.08
C TYR A 34 15.50 21.15 -17.47
N PRO A 35 15.18 21.96 -18.48
CA PRO A 35 14.68 21.47 -19.78
C PRO A 35 15.71 20.64 -20.58
N ALA A 36 16.98 20.69 -20.20
CA ALA A 36 18.04 19.90 -20.85
C ALA A 36 17.98 18.42 -20.44
N ILE A 37 17.56 18.11 -19.20
CA ILE A 37 17.62 16.76 -18.62
C ILE A 37 16.26 16.23 -18.21
N VAL A 38 15.22 17.09 -18.11
CA VAL A 38 13.86 16.70 -17.71
C VAL A 38 12.90 16.77 -18.88
N ARG A 39 12.07 15.73 -19.02
CA ARG A 39 10.88 15.74 -19.89
C ARG A 39 9.68 15.38 -19.03
N LEU A 40 8.63 16.18 -19.16
CA LEU A 40 7.32 15.92 -18.54
C LEU A 40 6.33 15.46 -19.61
N SER A 41 5.63 14.38 -19.36
CA SER A 41 4.57 13.86 -20.23
C SER A 41 3.31 13.52 -19.43
N THR A 42 2.16 13.56 -20.10
CA THR A 42 0.91 13.01 -19.58
C THR A 42 0.76 11.59 -20.11
N ILE A 43 0.85 10.61 -19.22
CA ILE A 43 0.74 9.18 -19.56
C ILE A 43 -0.71 8.68 -19.58
N GLY A 44 -1.66 9.48 -19.16
CA GLY A 44 -3.08 9.17 -19.14
C GLY A 44 -3.87 10.16 -18.30
N HIS A 45 -5.11 9.81 -18.06
CA HIS A 45 -6.00 10.54 -17.16
C HIS A 45 -6.62 9.56 -16.18
N SER A 46 -6.89 10.02 -14.96
CA SER A 46 -7.61 9.25 -13.94
C SER A 46 -9.10 9.09 -14.32
N ARG A 47 -9.84 8.34 -13.55
CA ARG A 47 -11.30 8.13 -13.72
C ARG A 47 -12.08 9.45 -13.71
N GLU A 48 -11.66 10.42 -12.88
CA GLU A 48 -12.28 11.75 -12.79
C GLU A 48 -11.62 12.78 -13.76
N GLY A 49 -10.72 12.32 -14.64
CA GLY A 49 -10.12 13.14 -15.71
C GLY A 49 -8.88 13.92 -15.30
N HIS A 50 -8.28 13.66 -14.14
CA HIS A 50 -7.02 14.30 -13.74
C HIS A 50 -5.84 13.80 -14.59
N PRO A 51 -4.97 14.67 -15.15
CA PRO A 51 -3.83 14.23 -15.95
C PRO A 51 -2.79 13.52 -15.07
N LEU A 52 -2.40 12.30 -15.45
CA LEU A 52 -1.36 11.53 -14.77
C LEU A 52 -0.01 11.85 -15.39
N LEU A 53 0.87 12.44 -14.58
CA LEU A 53 2.14 13.01 -15.03
C LEU A 53 3.31 12.04 -14.81
N MET A 54 4.19 11.94 -15.81
CA MET A 54 5.47 11.22 -15.70
C MET A 54 6.64 12.15 -16.03
N LEU A 55 7.60 12.22 -15.14
CA LEU A 55 8.90 12.83 -15.36
C LEU A 55 9.88 11.79 -15.92
N ARG A 56 10.60 12.15 -16.99
CA ARG A 56 11.79 11.45 -17.44
C ARG A 56 13.00 12.32 -17.12
N ILE A 57 13.92 11.83 -16.28
CA ILE A 57 15.09 12.59 -15.81
C ILE A 57 16.38 11.86 -16.20
N GLY A 58 17.30 12.59 -16.83
CA GLY A 58 18.60 12.05 -17.27
C GLY A 58 18.49 11.26 -18.57
N ASN A 59 19.65 10.67 -18.97
CA ASN A 59 19.84 9.91 -20.21
C ASN A 59 20.87 8.78 -20.03
N GLY A 60 21.00 8.23 -18.82
CA GLY A 60 21.87 7.11 -18.50
C GLY A 60 21.51 5.85 -19.29
N SER A 61 22.43 4.88 -19.30
CA SER A 61 22.32 3.66 -20.10
C SER A 61 21.24 2.69 -19.62
N ARG A 62 20.91 2.74 -18.35
CA ARG A 62 19.88 1.92 -17.71
C ARG A 62 18.62 2.71 -17.47
N ARG A 63 17.52 2.03 -17.19
CA ARG A 63 16.22 2.65 -16.97
C ARG A 63 15.62 2.15 -15.66
N ALA A 64 15.19 3.12 -14.84
CA ALA A 64 14.48 2.86 -13.59
C ALA A 64 13.13 3.58 -13.61
N LEU A 65 12.06 2.86 -13.26
CA LEU A 65 10.72 3.39 -13.11
C LEU A 65 10.34 3.39 -11.63
N PHE A 66 9.94 4.54 -11.14
CA PHE A 66 9.45 4.74 -9.77
C PHE A 66 8.02 5.26 -9.82
N VAL A 67 7.10 4.58 -9.12
CA VAL A 67 5.68 4.92 -9.11
C VAL A 67 5.19 5.02 -7.67
N GLY A 68 4.69 6.18 -7.29
CA GLY A 68 4.14 6.44 -5.97
C GLY A 68 2.62 6.34 -5.92
N CYS A 69 2.12 6.04 -4.75
CA CYS A 69 0.69 5.99 -4.42
C CYS A 69 -0.14 5.11 -5.36
N PRO A 70 0.26 3.86 -5.64
CA PRO A 70 -0.65 2.89 -6.25
C PRO A 70 -1.81 2.59 -5.30
N HIS A 71 -1.59 2.76 -4.01
CA HIS A 71 -2.62 2.88 -2.99
C HIS A 71 -2.64 4.33 -2.47
N PRO A 72 -3.75 5.03 -2.59
CA PRO A 72 -3.79 6.49 -2.39
C PRO A 72 -3.70 6.95 -0.94
N ASN A 73 -3.83 6.03 0.03
CA ASN A 73 -3.58 6.28 1.46
C ASN A 73 -2.09 6.14 1.84
N GLU A 74 -1.20 5.93 0.88
CA GLU A 74 0.22 5.65 1.07
C GLU A 74 1.11 6.80 0.55
N PRO A 75 1.12 7.97 1.23
CA PRO A 75 1.69 9.21 0.68
C PRO A 75 3.21 9.31 0.79
N ILE A 76 3.87 8.39 1.50
CA ILE A 76 5.33 8.44 1.68
C ILE A 76 6.02 8.37 0.31
N GLY A 77 5.48 7.54 -0.61
CA GLY A 77 5.98 7.43 -1.98
C GLY A 77 5.94 8.76 -2.73
N ALA A 78 4.84 9.53 -2.63
CA ALA A 78 4.73 10.82 -3.29
C ALA A 78 5.79 11.82 -2.81
N SER A 79 6.00 11.92 -1.49
CA SER A 79 7.01 12.80 -0.90
C SER A 79 8.44 12.35 -1.25
N SER A 80 8.69 11.04 -1.21
CA SER A 80 9.95 10.44 -1.62
C SER A 80 10.29 10.79 -3.06
N LEU A 81 9.32 10.68 -3.97
CA LEU A 81 9.53 10.92 -5.40
C LEU A 81 9.59 12.41 -5.73
N ASP A 82 8.90 13.26 -4.99
CA ASP A 82 9.05 14.71 -5.14
C ASP A 82 10.48 15.14 -4.78
N TYR A 83 10.99 14.69 -3.65
CA TYR A 83 12.37 14.92 -3.25
C TYR A 83 13.37 14.33 -4.25
N LEU A 84 13.22 13.04 -4.61
CA LEU A 84 14.13 12.36 -5.53
C LEU A 84 14.21 13.08 -6.88
N SER A 85 13.08 13.50 -7.42
CA SER A 85 13.03 14.21 -8.70
C SER A 85 13.88 15.48 -8.67
N ARG A 86 13.79 16.24 -7.60
CA ARG A 86 14.58 17.46 -7.38
C ARG A 86 16.06 17.13 -7.17
N LYS A 87 16.37 16.16 -6.30
CA LYS A 87 17.75 15.75 -6.00
C LYS A 87 18.50 15.31 -7.26
N LEU A 88 17.87 14.55 -8.15
CA LEU A 88 18.46 14.13 -9.41
C LEU A 88 18.70 15.30 -10.38
N CYS A 89 17.92 16.36 -10.31
CA CYS A 89 18.10 17.56 -11.13
C CYS A 89 19.21 18.47 -10.58
N GLU A 90 19.33 18.59 -9.26
CA GLU A 90 20.26 19.49 -8.58
C GLU A 90 21.67 18.89 -8.43
N ASP A 91 21.80 17.55 -8.41
CA ASP A 91 23.07 16.83 -8.25
C ASP A 91 23.46 16.09 -9.55
N ALA A 92 24.03 16.85 -10.50
CA ALA A 92 24.44 16.31 -11.80
C ALA A 92 25.50 15.20 -11.70
N GLU A 93 26.37 15.26 -10.69
CA GLU A 93 27.40 14.23 -10.45
C GLU A 93 26.73 12.92 -9.98
N LEU A 94 25.77 13.02 -9.06
CA LEU A 94 24.99 11.86 -8.61
C LEU A 94 24.23 11.22 -9.79
N LEU A 95 23.55 12.04 -10.59
CA LEU A 95 22.79 11.56 -11.76
C LEU A 95 23.72 10.84 -12.75
N ALA A 96 24.90 11.40 -13.03
CA ALA A 96 25.89 10.80 -13.91
C ALA A 96 26.44 9.47 -13.34
N GLU A 97 26.75 9.45 -12.03
CA GLU A 97 27.30 8.27 -11.35
C GLU A 97 26.27 7.12 -11.29
N LEU A 98 24.98 7.43 -11.12
CA LEU A 98 23.91 6.43 -11.14
C LEU A 98 23.76 5.77 -12.52
N ASP A 99 24.09 6.46 -13.60
CA ASP A 99 23.97 6.00 -14.99
C ASP A 99 22.57 5.45 -15.34
N HIS A 100 21.52 6.12 -14.86
CA HIS A 100 20.16 5.75 -15.15
C HIS A 100 19.39 6.89 -15.83
N THR A 101 18.45 6.51 -16.68
CA THR A 101 17.30 7.34 -17.05
C THR A 101 16.19 6.99 -16.06
N PHE A 102 15.79 7.95 -15.25
CA PHE A 102 14.73 7.80 -14.26
C PHE A 102 13.38 8.21 -14.86
N TYR A 103 12.38 7.34 -14.73
CA TYR A 103 10.98 7.62 -15.00
C TYR A 103 10.25 7.66 -13.67
N ILE A 104 9.55 8.76 -13.40
CA ILE A 104 8.96 9.02 -12.08
C ILE A 104 7.51 9.45 -12.23
N VAL A 105 6.59 8.68 -11.63
CA VAL A 105 5.17 9.01 -11.46
C VAL A 105 4.94 9.22 -9.97
N LYS A 106 4.75 10.47 -9.53
CA LYS A 106 4.64 10.79 -8.10
C LYS A 106 3.36 10.23 -7.46
N VAL A 107 2.25 10.29 -8.19
CA VAL A 107 0.95 9.75 -7.76
C VAL A 107 0.27 9.11 -8.95
N ILE A 108 -0.01 7.81 -8.88
CA ILE A 108 -0.73 7.11 -9.95
C ILE A 108 -2.24 7.05 -9.68
N ASP A 109 -2.71 6.86 -8.44
CA ASP A 109 -4.12 6.98 -8.07
C ASP A 109 -4.44 8.41 -7.60
N ALA A 110 -4.56 9.32 -8.57
CA ALA A 110 -4.75 10.74 -8.32
C ALA A 110 -6.08 11.05 -7.62
N ASP A 111 -7.17 10.41 -8.04
CA ASP A 111 -8.50 10.65 -7.49
C ASP A 111 -8.61 10.15 -6.05
N GLY A 112 -8.07 8.98 -5.77
CA GLY A 112 -8.00 8.44 -4.42
C GLY A 112 -7.09 9.26 -3.51
N TYR A 113 -5.98 9.80 -4.03
CA TYR A 113 -5.08 10.66 -3.27
C TYR A 113 -5.79 11.93 -2.79
N ARG A 114 -6.62 12.56 -3.66
CA ARG A 114 -7.45 13.71 -3.26
C ARG A 114 -8.40 13.39 -2.13
N LEU A 115 -8.97 12.19 -2.10
CA LEU A 115 -9.85 11.75 -1.04
C LEU A 115 -9.13 11.58 0.31
N ASN A 116 -7.81 11.44 0.31
CA ASN A 116 -6.98 11.37 1.51
C ASN A 116 -6.44 12.74 1.97
N GLU A 117 -6.55 13.81 1.20
CA GLU A 117 -5.99 15.12 1.54
C GLU A 117 -6.49 15.68 2.88
N GLY A 118 -7.66 15.24 3.34
CA GLY A 118 -8.19 15.63 4.64
C GLY A 118 -7.27 15.30 5.81
N TRP A 119 -6.49 14.21 5.73
CA TRP A 119 -5.51 13.86 6.75
C TRP A 119 -4.06 14.15 6.34
N LEU A 120 -3.74 14.19 5.03
CA LEU A 120 -2.39 14.46 4.52
C LEU A 120 -1.82 15.81 4.96
N ARG A 121 -2.68 16.79 5.17
CA ARG A 121 -2.30 18.16 5.57
C ARG A 121 -1.93 18.29 7.06
N GLY A 122 -2.06 17.21 7.85
CA GLY A 122 -1.83 17.24 9.29
C GLY A 122 -2.86 18.07 10.09
N PRO A 123 -2.74 18.20 11.40
CA PRO A 123 -1.79 17.43 12.22
C PRO A 123 -2.07 15.93 12.13
N TYR A 124 -1.01 15.11 12.22
CA TYR A 124 -1.15 13.65 12.08
C TYR A 124 -1.60 13.02 13.38
N SER A 125 -2.68 12.26 13.30
CA SER A 125 -3.18 11.42 14.38
C SER A 125 -3.94 10.24 13.78
N PRO A 126 -3.99 9.09 14.48
CA PRO A 126 -4.84 7.97 14.08
C PRO A 126 -6.32 8.37 13.94
N ASP A 127 -6.85 9.21 14.83
CA ASP A 127 -8.22 9.73 14.75
C ASP A 127 -8.48 10.45 13.41
N ARG A 128 -7.61 11.42 13.07
CA ARG A 128 -7.75 12.15 11.81
C ARG A 128 -7.59 11.25 10.61
N TYR A 129 -6.64 10.32 10.66
CA TYR A 129 -6.45 9.32 9.62
C TYR A 129 -7.72 8.52 9.36
N MET A 130 -8.34 7.93 10.39
CA MET A 130 -9.55 7.13 10.27
C MET A 130 -10.74 7.90 9.70
N ARG A 131 -10.91 9.18 10.05
CA ARG A 131 -12.01 10.02 9.55
C ARG A 131 -11.87 10.40 8.07
N TYR A 132 -10.64 10.51 7.58
CA TYR A 132 -10.35 10.94 6.22
C TYR A 132 -9.69 9.85 5.37
N TYR A 133 -9.53 8.66 5.92
CA TYR A 133 -9.01 7.49 5.20
C TYR A 133 -9.83 7.18 3.95
N PHE A 134 -9.13 6.88 2.87
CA PHE A 134 -9.70 6.30 1.67
C PHE A 134 -8.73 5.30 1.06
N ARG A 135 -9.23 4.10 0.81
CA ARG A 135 -8.63 3.09 -0.03
C ARG A 135 -9.70 2.55 -0.98
N PRO A 136 -9.41 2.41 -2.29
CA PRO A 136 -10.40 1.94 -3.26
C PRO A 136 -10.89 0.53 -2.96
N ALA A 137 -12.03 0.17 -3.54
CA ALA A 137 -12.50 -1.21 -3.61
C ALA A 137 -11.43 -2.12 -4.23
N GLY A 138 -11.41 -3.42 -3.90
CA GLY A 138 -10.39 -4.35 -4.39
C GLY A 138 -10.25 -4.33 -5.91
N GLU A 139 -11.38 -4.34 -6.62
CA GLU A 139 -11.46 -4.27 -8.07
C GLU A 139 -11.14 -2.88 -8.67
N GLU A 140 -10.92 -1.88 -7.83
CA GLU A 140 -10.55 -0.51 -8.20
C GLU A 140 -9.15 -0.12 -7.71
N GLN A 141 -8.33 -1.05 -7.29
CA GLN A 141 -6.94 -0.80 -6.91
C GLN A 141 -6.01 -0.94 -8.12
N VAL A 142 -5.19 0.07 -8.35
CA VAL A 142 -4.33 0.17 -9.54
C VAL A 142 -3.43 -1.04 -9.70
N GLU A 143 -2.80 -1.50 -8.61
CA GLU A 143 -1.88 -2.65 -8.60
C GLU A 143 -2.56 -4.02 -8.80
N TRP A 144 -3.89 -4.08 -8.77
CA TRP A 144 -4.63 -5.34 -8.85
C TRP A 144 -5.56 -5.41 -10.07
N THR A 145 -5.31 -4.59 -11.08
CA THR A 145 -6.15 -4.56 -12.30
C THR A 145 -5.35 -4.66 -13.60
N PHE A 146 -4.07 -5.07 -13.53
CA PHE A 146 -3.29 -5.33 -14.74
C PHE A 146 -3.84 -6.55 -15.48
N PRO A 147 -3.88 -6.51 -16.83
CA PRO A 147 -4.33 -7.64 -17.63
C PRO A 147 -3.49 -8.89 -17.37
N TYR A 148 -4.16 -10.03 -17.24
CA TYR A 148 -3.48 -11.31 -17.01
C TYR A 148 -4.27 -12.48 -17.57
N GLU A 149 -3.55 -13.45 -18.14
CA GLU A 149 -4.12 -14.69 -18.65
C GLU A 149 -3.33 -15.87 -18.12
N TYR A 150 -4.00 -16.78 -17.43
CA TYR A 150 -3.38 -18.02 -16.96
C TYR A 150 -4.43 -19.13 -16.79
N LYS A 151 -4.28 -20.25 -17.50
CA LYS A 151 -5.23 -21.37 -17.56
C LYS A 151 -6.66 -20.86 -17.85
N THR A 152 -7.60 -21.03 -16.92
CA THR A 152 -9.00 -20.56 -17.03
C THR A 152 -9.22 -19.13 -16.56
N PHE A 153 -8.21 -18.50 -15.94
CA PHE A 153 -8.30 -17.13 -15.48
C PHE A 153 -7.97 -16.12 -16.58
N HIS A 154 -8.91 -15.20 -16.84
CA HIS A 154 -8.77 -14.13 -17.81
C HIS A 154 -9.20 -12.81 -17.19
N ALA A 155 -8.28 -11.86 -17.04
CA ALA A 155 -8.53 -10.50 -16.60
C ALA A 155 -8.05 -9.52 -17.68
N ASN A 156 -8.95 -8.68 -18.19
CA ASN A 156 -8.61 -7.68 -19.20
C ASN A 156 -9.52 -6.44 -19.09
N ALA A 157 -9.63 -5.91 -17.89
CA ALA A 157 -10.37 -4.69 -17.62
C ALA A 157 -9.53 -3.71 -16.78
N PRO A 158 -8.34 -3.27 -17.27
CA PRO A 158 -7.49 -2.36 -16.52
C PRO A 158 -8.16 -1.00 -16.36
N MET A 159 -8.07 -0.45 -15.16
CA MET A 159 -8.52 0.90 -14.86
C MET A 159 -7.76 1.95 -15.69
N PRO A 160 -8.29 3.16 -15.88
CA PRO A 160 -7.56 4.24 -16.56
C PRO A 160 -6.17 4.51 -15.97
N GLU A 161 -6.05 4.49 -14.63
CA GLU A 161 -4.80 4.65 -13.90
C GLU A 161 -3.85 3.47 -14.16
N THR A 162 -4.37 2.23 -14.16
CA THR A 162 -3.58 1.04 -14.52
C THR A 162 -3.11 1.10 -15.97
N GLN A 163 -3.96 1.56 -16.91
CA GLN A 163 -3.54 1.77 -18.29
C GLN A 163 -2.44 2.83 -18.42
N ALA A 164 -2.48 3.88 -17.59
CA ALA A 164 -1.41 4.87 -17.53
C ALA A 164 -0.11 4.25 -16.97
N PHE A 165 -0.21 3.42 -15.94
CA PHE A 165 0.94 2.70 -15.39
C PHE A 165 1.52 1.70 -16.43
N MET A 166 0.67 0.96 -17.15
CA MET A 166 1.10 0.11 -18.26
C MET A 166 1.87 0.92 -19.31
N ARG A 167 1.39 2.11 -19.70
CA ARG A 167 2.11 3.00 -20.63
C ARG A 167 3.46 3.44 -20.07
N ALA A 168 3.55 3.76 -18.76
CA ALA A 168 4.82 4.09 -18.14
C ALA A 168 5.82 2.92 -18.19
N ILE A 169 5.36 1.69 -17.93
CA ILE A 169 6.18 0.47 -18.06
C ILE A 169 6.60 0.25 -19.51
N ASP A 170 5.67 0.34 -20.47
CA ASP A 170 5.93 0.06 -21.89
C ASP A 170 6.85 1.12 -22.54
N GLU A 171 6.72 2.38 -22.13
CA GLU A 171 7.59 3.47 -22.57
C GLU A 171 9.00 3.35 -21.98
N SER A 172 9.09 3.13 -20.68
CA SER A 172 10.39 3.04 -19.99
C SER A 172 11.10 1.71 -20.22
N ARG A 173 10.38 0.59 -20.38
CA ARG A 173 10.92 -0.79 -20.37
C ARG A 173 12.00 -0.92 -19.31
N PRO A 174 11.64 -0.77 -18.04
CA PRO A 174 12.62 -0.53 -16.99
C PRO A 174 13.43 -1.80 -16.68
N HIS A 175 14.70 -1.62 -16.35
CA HIS A 175 15.50 -2.68 -15.74
C HIS A 175 15.17 -2.84 -14.25
N PHE A 176 14.71 -1.74 -13.62
CA PHE A 176 14.28 -1.69 -12.23
C PHE A 176 12.96 -0.96 -12.10
N LEU A 177 11.98 -1.60 -11.47
CA LEU A 177 10.69 -1.02 -11.12
C LEU A 177 10.58 -0.95 -9.59
N ASN A 178 10.30 0.24 -9.07
CA ASN A 178 9.91 0.42 -7.68
C ASN A 178 8.49 0.98 -7.61
N SER A 179 7.54 0.15 -7.19
CA SER A 179 6.23 0.59 -6.74
C SER A 179 6.34 0.94 -5.25
N LEU A 180 6.10 2.21 -4.90
CA LEU A 180 6.36 2.70 -3.55
C LEU A 180 5.11 2.55 -2.69
N HIS A 181 5.21 1.68 -1.69
CA HIS A 181 4.14 1.39 -0.75
C HIS A 181 4.50 1.79 0.68
N ASN A 182 3.51 1.91 1.53
CA ASN A 182 3.70 1.98 2.97
C ASN A 182 2.55 1.30 3.71
N ILE A 183 2.88 0.70 4.85
CA ILE A 183 1.91 0.06 5.73
C ILE A 183 1.52 0.99 6.88
N ASP A 184 0.23 1.06 7.19
CA ASP A 184 -0.27 2.00 8.20
C ASP A 184 -0.18 1.48 9.64
N ARG A 185 -0.09 0.17 9.87
CA ARG A 185 -0.22 -0.46 11.20
C ARG A 185 0.60 -1.72 11.45
N ALA A 186 1.58 -2.03 10.61
CA ALA A 186 2.49 -3.17 10.80
C ALA A 186 3.95 -2.69 10.75
N GLY A 187 4.89 -3.55 11.15
CA GLY A 187 6.31 -3.27 10.99
C GLY A 187 6.73 -3.22 9.53
N THR A 188 7.89 -2.65 9.25
CA THR A 188 8.46 -2.51 7.90
C THR A 188 8.92 -3.86 7.34
N TYR A 189 8.67 -4.10 6.05
CA TYR A 189 9.10 -5.28 5.30
C TYR A 189 9.27 -4.97 3.81
N PHE A 190 9.81 -5.94 3.05
CA PHE A 190 10.22 -5.71 1.68
C PHE A 190 9.83 -6.88 0.78
N TYR A 191 9.48 -6.55 -0.47
CA TYR A 191 9.21 -7.51 -1.52
C TYR A 191 10.19 -7.37 -2.69
N LEU A 192 10.66 -8.50 -3.21
CA LEU A 192 11.56 -8.57 -4.36
C LEU A 192 11.05 -9.58 -5.38
N SER A 193 11.18 -9.28 -6.67
CA SER A 193 10.80 -10.22 -7.74
C SER A 193 11.75 -11.42 -7.84
N GLU A 194 12.98 -11.28 -7.36
CA GLU A 194 14.02 -12.31 -7.34
C GLU A 194 14.81 -12.25 -6.03
N ALA A 195 15.31 -13.41 -5.58
CA ALA A 195 16.14 -13.48 -4.38
C ALA A 195 17.48 -12.75 -4.58
N LEU A 196 17.91 -12.06 -3.53
CA LEU A 196 19.23 -11.44 -3.42
C LEU A 196 20.04 -12.13 -2.32
N SER A 197 21.23 -11.62 -2.03
CA SER A 197 22.07 -12.16 -0.96
C SER A 197 21.61 -11.67 0.43
N GLU A 198 21.95 -12.43 1.46
CA GLU A 198 21.63 -12.07 2.86
C GLU A 198 22.27 -10.74 3.29
N GLU A 199 23.41 -10.36 2.71
CA GLU A 199 24.03 -9.07 2.99
C GLU A 199 23.10 -7.91 2.59
N ILE A 200 22.42 -8.02 1.44
CA ILE A 200 21.45 -7.00 1.00
C ILE A 200 20.23 -6.99 1.92
N TYR A 201 19.74 -8.16 2.33
CA TYR A 201 18.63 -8.27 3.25
C TYR A 201 18.95 -7.60 4.60
N GLU A 202 20.16 -7.81 5.11
CA GLU A 202 20.60 -7.15 6.34
C GLU A 202 20.73 -5.63 6.18
N GLU A 203 21.25 -5.13 5.04
CA GLU A 203 21.29 -3.70 4.75
C GLU A 203 19.89 -3.07 4.75
N LEU A 204 18.89 -3.74 4.15
CA LEU A 204 17.50 -3.29 4.15
C LEU A 204 16.92 -3.21 5.58
N ARG A 205 17.13 -4.26 6.38
CA ARG A 205 16.68 -4.30 7.79
C ARG A 205 17.33 -3.21 8.63
N GLN A 206 18.68 -3.06 8.51
CA GLN A 206 19.44 -2.06 9.25
C GLN A 206 19.03 -0.63 8.88
N LEU A 207 18.70 -0.38 7.63
CA LEU A 207 18.21 0.92 7.20
C LEU A 207 16.93 1.30 7.93
N ALA A 208 15.94 0.40 8.02
CA ALA A 208 14.69 0.63 8.75
C ALA A 208 14.95 0.84 10.24
N VAL A 209 15.70 -0.08 10.88
CA VAL A 209 16.00 -0.02 12.31
C VAL A 209 16.78 1.24 12.69
N SER A 210 17.76 1.66 11.87
CA SER A 210 18.56 2.88 12.10
C SER A 210 17.74 4.17 12.07
N ARG A 211 16.58 4.15 11.42
CA ARG A 211 15.58 5.24 11.40
C ARG A 211 14.49 5.09 12.45
N GLY A 212 14.61 4.10 13.33
CA GLY A 212 13.64 3.82 14.40
C GLY A 212 12.33 3.25 13.92
N LEU A 213 12.31 2.58 12.75
CA LEU A 213 11.15 1.85 12.26
C LEU A 213 11.20 0.39 12.73
N PRO A 214 10.09 -0.15 13.28
CA PRO A 214 10.01 -1.55 13.64
C PRO A 214 10.02 -2.42 12.39
N LEU A 215 10.61 -3.60 12.48
CA LEU A 215 10.48 -4.64 11.46
C LEU A 215 9.22 -5.48 11.71
N LEU A 216 8.63 -6.02 10.64
CA LEU A 216 7.46 -6.90 10.72
C LEU A 216 7.78 -8.17 11.52
N LYS A 217 7.10 -8.37 12.64
CA LYS A 217 7.15 -9.58 13.48
C LYS A 217 5.75 -10.11 13.83
N GLY A 218 4.72 -9.44 13.31
CA GLY A 218 3.32 -9.85 13.40
C GLY A 218 2.96 -10.85 12.30
N GLU A 219 1.71 -10.76 11.84
CA GLU A 219 1.20 -11.61 10.76
C GLU A 219 1.77 -11.20 9.40
N PRO A 220 2.17 -12.16 8.55
CA PRO A 220 2.48 -11.86 7.15
C PRO A 220 1.21 -11.44 6.40
N GLU A 221 1.34 -10.65 5.34
CA GLU A 221 0.18 -10.27 4.51
C GLU A 221 -0.51 -11.49 3.88
N THR A 222 0.28 -12.48 3.52
CA THR A 222 -0.24 -13.73 2.94
C THR A 222 0.65 -14.91 3.29
N GLU A 223 0.02 -16.03 3.64
CA GLU A 223 0.70 -17.31 3.85
C GLU A 223 1.07 -18.00 2.52
N MET A 224 0.52 -17.55 1.40
CA MET A 224 0.73 -18.18 0.08
C MET A 224 2.11 -17.88 -0.50
N ILE A 225 2.78 -16.84 -0.03
CA ILE A 225 4.08 -16.40 -0.54
C ILE A 225 5.15 -16.72 0.51
N PRO A 226 6.08 -17.67 0.22
CA PRO A 226 7.13 -17.99 1.16
C PRO A 226 8.10 -16.82 1.34
N PRO A 227 8.59 -16.57 2.58
CA PRO A 227 9.60 -15.57 2.82
C PRO A 227 10.94 -15.95 2.18
N LEU A 228 11.68 -14.97 1.70
CA LEU A 228 13.09 -15.09 1.29
C LEU A 228 14.03 -14.95 2.49
N GLY A 229 13.59 -14.26 3.52
CA GLY A 229 14.30 -14.01 4.76
C GLY A 229 13.41 -13.30 5.77
N ASP A 230 13.96 -12.95 6.92
CA ASP A 230 13.24 -12.20 7.95
C ASP A 230 12.81 -10.83 7.42
N CYS A 231 11.49 -10.57 7.37
CA CYS A 231 10.86 -9.37 6.79
C CYS A 231 11.12 -9.15 5.28
N ILE A 232 11.56 -10.18 4.57
CA ILE A 232 11.83 -10.14 3.13
C ILE A 232 11.00 -11.22 2.44
N PHE A 233 10.23 -10.84 1.42
CA PHE A 233 9.29 -11.72 0.72
C PHE A 233 9.50 -11.66 -0.79
N THR A 234 9.05 -12.69 -1.50
CA THR A 234 8.96 -12.61 -2.96
C THR A 234 7.76 -11.78 -3.37
N LEU A 235 7.91 -10.99 -4.44
CA LEU A 235 6.74 -10.52 -5.19
C LEU A 235 6.16 -11.73 -5.92
N GLY A 236 5.10 -12.30 -5.37
CA GLY A 236 4.44 -13.47 -5.94
C GLY A 236 3.89 -13.20 -7.33
N LYS A 237 3.93 -14.21 -8.21
CA LYS A 237 3.24 -14.17 -9.50
C LYS A 237 1.76 -14.52 -9.31
N TYR A 238 0.89 -13.88 -10.04
CA TYR A 238 -0.55 -14.15 -9.97
C TYR A 238 -0.91 -15.58 -10.37
N SER A 239 -0.08 -16.23 -11.22
CA SER A 239 -0.17 -17.66 -11.51
C SER A 239 0.03 -18.54 -10.27
N GLN A 240 0.85 -18.13 -9.30
CA GLN A 240 1.06 -18.90 -8.07
C GLN A 240 -0.19 -18.90 -7.19
N VAL A 241 -0.97 -17.81 -7.20
CA VAL A 241 -2.27 -17.75 -6.52
C VAL A 241 -3.22 -18.77 -7.14
N TYR A 242 -3.31 -18.83 -8.47
CA TYR A 242 -4.10 -19.82 -9.18
C TYR A 242 -3.69 -21.25 -8.81
N ASP A 243 -2.37 -21.56 -8.90
CA ASP A 243 -1.84 -22.89 -8.61
C ASP A 243 -2.02 -23.31 -7.14
N TYR A 244 -2.02 -22.33 -6.22
CA TYR A 244 -2.36 -22.58 -4.82
C TYR A 244 -3.85 -22.92 -4.67
N LEU A 245 -4.73 -22.13 -5.25
CA LEU A 245 -6.17 -22.37 -5.21
C LEU A 245 -6.54 -23.71 -5.83
N GLU A 246 -5.91 -24.10 -6.94
CA GLU A 246 -6.11 -25.41 -7.59
C GLU A 246 -5.81 -26.60 -6.67
N LYS A 247 -4.88 -26.41 -5.71
CA LYS A 247 -4.51 -27.45 -4.74
C LYS A 247 -5.42 -27.52 -3.52
N VAL A 248 -6.01 -26.39 -3.12
CA VAL A 248 -6.76 -26.30 -1.85
C VAL A 248 -8.27 -26.29 -2.02
N LEU A 249 -8.76 -25.98 -3.22
CA LEU A 249 -10.19 -26.00 -3.53
C LEU A 249 -10.72 -27.42 -3.68
N PRO A 250 -12.01 -27.66 -3.37
CA PRO A 250 -12.67 -28.92 -3.65
C PRO A 250 -12.59 -29.31 -5.13
N GLU A 251 -12.56 -30.61 -5.40
CA GLU A 251 -12.56 -31.14 -6.77
C GLU A 251 -13.74 -30.61 -7.58
N GLY A 252 -13.45 -30.04 -8.75
CA GLY A 252 -14.45 -29.47 -9.66
C GLY A 252 -14.75 -27.98 -9.45
N GLU A 253 -14.18 -27.32 -8.43
CA GLU A 253 -14.21 -25.85 -8.33
C GLU A 253 -13.11 -25.24 -9.18
N ASP A 254 -13.48 -24.25 -10.01
CA ASP A 254 -12.53 -23.50 -10.84
C ASP A 254 -11.80 -22.41 -10.00
N PRO A 255 -10.46 -22.47 -9.88
CA PRO A 255 -9.68 -21.42 -9.20
C PRO A 255 -9.97 -20.01 -9.70
N ALA A 256 -10.22 -19.84 -10.99
CA ALA A 256 -10.53 -18.54 -11.58
C ALA A 256 -11.76 -17.88 -10.93
N SER A 257 -12.73 -18.66 -10.45
CA SER A 257 -13.91 -18.16 -9.76
C SER A 257 -13.62 -17.53 -8.38
N LYS A 258 -12.44 -17.78 -7.82
CA LYS A 258 -11.99 -17.25 -6.52
C LYS A 258 -10.93 -16.15 -6.67
N MET A 259 -10.50 -15.88 -7.89
CA MET A 259 -9.55 -14.81 -8.20
C MET A 259 -10.34 -13.56 -8.61
N GLY A 260 -9.91 -12.40 -8.16
CA GLY A 260 -10.54 -11.12 -8.48
C GLY A 260 -9.58 -10.17 -9.18
N GLY A 261 -10.12 -9.12 -9.80
CA GLY A 261 -9.30 -8.06 -10.40
C GLY A 261 -8.41 -8.56 -11.53
N GLY A 262 -7.12 -8.29 -11.42
CA GLY A 262 -6.06 -8.68 -12.36
C GLY A 262 -4.73 -8.85 -11.65
N ALA A 263 -3.65 -8.95 -12.40
CA ALA A 263 -2.30 -9.08 -11.85
C ALA A 263 -1.71 -7.73 -11.40
N SER A 264 -0.44 -7.76 -10.97
CA SER A 264 0.32 -6.60 -10.49
C SER A 264 1.14 -5.91 -11.58
N SER A 265 1.69 -4.74 -11.26
CA SER A 265 2.69 -4.04 -12.08
C SER A 265 3.95 -4.90 -12.28
N SER A 266 4.34 -5.67 -11.26
CA SER A 266 5.48 -6.59 -11.32
C SER A 266 5.25 -7.72 -12.33
N ASP A 267 4.07 -8.35 -12.33
CA ASP A 267 3.70 -9.34 -13.33
C ASP A 267 3.78 -8.77 -14.75
N TYR A 268 3.20 -7.57 -14.94
CA TYR A 268 3.17 -6.92 -16.24
C TYR A 268 4.56 -6.51 -16.73
N ALA A 269 5.42 -5.98 -15.85
CA ALA A 269 6.77 -5.55 -16.18
C ALA A 269 7.73 -6.73 -16.45
N SER A 270 7.40 -7.92 -15.94
CA SER A 270 8.24 -9.13 -16.09
C SER A 270 8.55 -9.49 -17.55
N LYS A 271 7.67 -9.11 -18.50
CA LYS A 271 7.88 -9.29 -19.97
C LYS A 271 9.12 -8.57 -20.51
N TYR A 272 9.64 -7.58 -19.77
CA TYR A 272 10.86 -6.85 -20.13
C TYR A 272 12.10 -7.31 -19.34
N GLY A 273 11.99 -8.36 -18.52
CA GLY A 273 13.07 -8.80 -17.63
C GLY A 273 13.32 -7.80 -16.49
N THR A 274 12.29 -7.05 -16.10
CA THR A 274 12.36 -6.04 -15.06
C THR A 274 12.53 -6.68 -13.69
N PHE A 275 13.53 -6.22 -12.92
CA PHE A 275 13.59 -6.49 -11.49
C PHE A 275 12.61 -5.55 -10.77
N SER A 276 11.65 -6.10 -10.06
CA SER A 276 10.68 -5.33 -9.28
C SER A 276 11.01 -5.37 -7.79
N PHE A 277 10.91 -4.22 -7.15
CA PHE A 277 11.13 -4.00 -5.73
C PHE A 277 9.97 -3.20 -5.13
N MET A 278 9.61 -3.54 -3.89
CA MET A 278 8.59 -2.85 -3.12
C MET A 278 9.01 -2.79 -1.66
N SER A 279 8.86 -1.64 -1.03
CA SER A 279 9.07 -1.47 0.42
C SER A 279 7.75 -1.06 1.07
N GLU A 280 7.34 -1.82 2.08
CA GLU A 280 6.23 -1.49 2.96
C GLU A 280 6.78 -0.78 4.20
N VAL A 281 6.82 0.55 4.13
CA VAL A 281 7.39 1.37 5.20
C VAL A 281 6.33 1.65 6.25
N SER A 282 6.61 1.32 7.51
CA SER A 282 5.68 1.52 8.64
C SER A 282 5.40 3.00 8.89
N GLN A 283 4.16 3.44 8.68
CA GLN A 283 3.76 4.85 8.84
C GLN A 283 3.49 5.24 10.29
N PHE A 284 2.63 4.47 10.96
CA PHE A 284 2.38 4.61 12.39
C PHE A 284 3.03 3.44 13.11
N ILE A 285 3.82 3.72 14.11
CA ILE A 285 4.57 2.71 14.85
C ILE A 285 4.03 2.55 16.28
N ASP A 286 4.08 1.31 16.75
CA ASP A 286 3.85 0.93 18.16
C ASP A 286 4.97 -0.04 18.55
N PRO A 287 5.58 0.07 19.73
CA PRO A 287 6.68 -0.81 20.14
C PRO A 287 6.36 -2.30 20.09
N ARG A 288 5.08 -2.67 20.20
CA ARG A 288 4.63 -4.06 20.14
C ARG A 288 4.75 -4.70 18.74
N MET A 289 4.84 -3.92 17.68
CA MET A 289 4.95 -4.42 16.30
C MET A 289 6.18 -5.30 16.04
N SER A 290 7.23 -5.14 16.84
CA SER A 290 8.47 -5.93 16.74
C SER A 290 8.77 -6.75 17.99
N ASP A 291 7.85 -6.83 18.94
CA ASP A 291 8.03 -7.56 20.20
C ASP A 291 7.71 -9.04 20.02
N THR A 292 8.75 -9.88 20.00
CA THR A 292 8.65 -11.33 19.87
C THR A 292 8.47 -12.06 21.19
N SER A 293 8.31 -11.36 22.32
CA SER A 293 8.02 -11.99 23.61
C SER A 293 6.65 -12.69 23.59
N PRO A 294 6.44 -13.72 24.43
CA PRO A 294 5.15 -14.41 24.50
C PRO A 294 4.01 -13.46 24.92
N SER A 295 2.90 -13.50 24.18
CA SER A 295 1.70 -12.72 24.53
C SER A 295 0.90 -13.27 25.72
N GLY A 296 1.11 -14.52 26.06
CA GLY A 296 0.30 -15.25 27.05
C GLY A 296 -0.95 -15.94 26.48
N TYR A 297 -1.20 -15.79 25.18
CA TYR A 297 -2.34 -16.37 24.48
C TYR A 297 -1.89 -17.27 23.33
N THR A 298 -2.76 -18.19 22.92
CA THR A 298 -2.63 -18.88 21.63
C THR A 298 -3.24 -18.05 20.52
N ARG A 299 -2.80 -18.25 19.28
CA ARG A 299 -3.40 -17.57 18.12
C ARG A 299 -4.91 -17.85 18.00
N ARG A 300 -5.34 -19.08 18.30
CA ARG A 300 -6.76 -19.47 18.30
C ARG A 300 -7.60 -18.61 19.26
N GLU A 301 -7.11 -18.43 20.50
CA GLU A 301 -7.79 -17.58 21.49
C GLU A 301 -7.94 -16.15 20.98
N ILE A 302 -6.85 -15.57 20.44
CA ILE A 302 -6.85 -14.22 19.88
C ILE A 302 -7.83 -14.10 18.71
N MET A 303 -7.74 -15.02 17.72
CA MET A 303 -8.59 -14.99 16.55
C MET A 303 -10.08 -15.17 16.91
N THR A 304 -10.40 -16.03 17.88
CA THR A 304 -11.78 -16.23 18.33
C THR A 304 -12.35 -14.93 18.90
N GLU A 305 -11.59 -14.28 19.79
CA GLU A 305 -12.00 -13.01 20.40
C GLU A 305 -12.18 -11.90 19.37
N THR A 306 -11.17 -11.75 18.47
CA THR A 306 -11.16 -10.65 17.49
C THR A 306 -12.25 -10.85 16.43
N LEU A 307 -12.46 -12.05 15.92
CA LEU A 307 -13.52 -12.34 14.94
C LEU A 307 -14.92 -12.03 15.53
N GLU A 308 -15.15 -12.35 16.79
CA GLU A 308 -16.43 -12.03 17.45
C GLU A 308 -16.60 -10.52 17.65
N ARG A 309 -15.57 -9.85 18.17
CA ARG A 309 -15.57 -8.41 18.42
C ARG A 309 -15.75 -7.62 17.13
N ASP A 310 -14.94 -7.90 16.13
CA ASP A 310 -14.91 -7.14 14.88
C ASP A 310 -16.09 -7.51 13.99
N GLY A 311 -16.59 -8.73 14.09
CA GLY A 311 -17.85 -9.14 13.49
C GLY A 311 -19.03 -8.25 13.91
N ARG A 312 -19.13 -7.86 15.19
CA ARG A 312 -20.15 -6.92 15.66
C ARG A 312 -19.99 -5.52 15.06
N LYS A 313 -18.75 -5.06 14.86
CA LYS A 313 -18.43 -3.76 14.24
C LYS A 313 -18.85 -3.72 12.77
N PHE A 314 -18.48 -4.74 12.02
CA PHE A 314 -18.84 -4.84 10.62
C PHE A 314 -20.35 -5.07 10.41
N GLU A 315 -21.04 -5.77 11.32
CA GLU A 315 -22.50 -5.89 11.28
C GLU A 315 -23.19 -4.54 11.50
N PHE A 316 -22.67 -3.71 12.43
CA PHE A 316 -23.16 -2.34 12.58
C PHE A 316 -22.98 -1.54 11.29
N LEU A 317 -21.79 -1.57 10.68
CA LEU A 317 -21.51 -0.86 9.43
C LEU A 317 -22.38 -1.37 8.28
N ARG A 318 -22.56 -2.69 8.17
CA ARG A 318 -23.47 -3.30 7.19
C ARG A 318 -24.86 -2.72 7.32
N ARG A 319 -25.40 -2.66 8.53
CA ARG A 319 -26.73 -2.11 8.80
C ARG A 319 -26.82 -0.62 8.43
N GLN A 320 -25.81 0.20 8.79
CA GLN A 320 -25.83 1.62 8.43
C GLN A 320 -25.74 1.80 6.90
N THR A 321 -24.92 1.02 6.21
CA THR A 321 -24.81 1.04 4.75
C THR A 321 -26.15 0.67 4.07
N GLU A 322 -26.82 -0.39 4.51
CA GLU A 322 -28.11 -0.79 3.96
C GLU A 322 -29.22 0.27 4.20
N LEU A 323 -29.22 0.92 5.37
CA LEU A 323 -30.14 2.02 5.65
C LEU A 323 -29.87 3.25 4.77
N ALA A 324 -28.58 3.57 4.53
CA ALA A 324 -28.18 4.70 3.70
C ALA A 324 -28.43 4.46 2.20
N LYS A 325 -28.42 3.21 1.74
CA LYS A 325 -28.42 2.81 0.33
C LYS A 325 -29.49 3.50 -0.53
N ILE A 326 -30.70 3.67 -0.02
CA ILE A 326 -31.80 4.31 -0.77
C ILE A 326 -31.58 5.82 -0.98
N TYR A 327 -30.67 6.43 -0.20
CA TYR A 327 -30.31 7.84 -0.26
C TYR A 327 -29.00 8.08 -1.04
N LEU A 328 -28.14 7.05 -1.20
CA LEU A 328 -26.89 7.10 -1.94
C LEU A 328 -27.17 7.02 -3.45
N LYS A 329 -27.74 8.09 -4.02
CA LYS A 329 -28.16 8.15 -5.43
C LYS A 329 -27.02 8.41 -6.40
N LYS A 330 -25.95 9.08 -5.92
CA LYS A 330 -24.73 9.30 -6.68
C LYS A 330 -23.71 8.22 -6.26
N PRO A 331 -23.38 7.26 -7.15
CA PRO A 331 -22.35 6.29 -6.83
C PRO A 331 -21.02 6.99 -6.60
N THR A 332 -20.40 6.78 -5.43
CA THR A 332 -19.11 7.37 -5.07
C THR A 332 -18.05 6.27 -4.91
N MET A 333 -16.80 6.62 -5.07
CA MET A 333 -15.68 5.72 -4.75
C MET A 333 -15.72 5.29 -3.28
N LEU A 334 -16.14 6.18 -2.38
CA LEU A 334 -16.28 5.90 -0.94
C LEU A 334 -17.30 4.79 -0.66
N GLU A 335 -18.47 4.83 -1.31
CA GLU A 335 -19.51 3.81 -1.16
C GLU A 335 -19.04 2.43 -1.65
N ARG A 336 -18.41 2.39 -2.83
CA ARG A 336 -17.91 1.14 -3.40
C ARG A 336 -16.80 0.55 -2.53
N ALA A 337 -15.90 1.39 -2.00
CA ALA A 337 -14.86 0.97 -1.08
C ALA A 337 -15.43 0.33 0.19
N VAL A 338 -16.40 0.98 0.86
CA VAL A 338 -17.08 0.44 2.06
C VAL A 338 -17.73 -0.91 1.76
N THR A 339 -18.39 -1.04 0.61
CA THR A 339 -19.05 -2.29 0.20
C THR A 339 -18.03 -3.41 -0.03
N SER A 340 -16.91 -3.12 -0.70
CA SER A 340 -15.83 -4.08 -0.98
C SER A 340 -15.16 -4.56 0.30
N PHE A 341 -14.75 -3.66 1.19
CA PHE A 341 -14.11 -4.02 2.46
C PHE A 341 -15.01 -4.85 3.37
N ARG A 342 -16.29 -4.54 3.39
CA ARG A 342 -17.26 -5.35 4.12
C ARG A 342 -17.33 -6.77 3.57
N GLY A 343 -17.40 -6.94 2.25
CA GLY A 343 -17.38 -8.25 1.60
C GLY A 343 -16.12 -9.04 1.91
N TYR A 344 -14.96 -8.38 1.86
CA TYR A 344 -13.67 -8.98 2.24
C TYR A 344 -13.68 -9.49 3.68
N PHE A 345 -14.14 -8.69 4.63
CA PHE A 345 -14.23 -9.11 6.03
C PHE A 345 -15.18 -10.32 6.24
N GLU A 346 -16.34 -10.33 5.59
CA GLU A 346 -17.28 -11.43 5.69
C GLU A 346 -16.72 -12.74 5.12
N GLU A 347 -15.90 -12.67 4.07
CA GLU A 347 -15.24 -13.81 3.47
C GLU A 347 -14.09 -14.33 4.33
N ASP A 348 -13.24 -13.42 4.83
CA ASP A 348 -12.13 -13.74 5.74
C ASP A 348 -12.64 -14.41 7.02
N LYS A 349 -13.69 -13.85 7.62
CA LYS A 349 -14.37 -14.42 8.79
C LYS A 349 -14.84 -15.85 8.53
N ARG A 350 -15.56 -16.09 7.41
CA ARG A 350 -16.05 -17.44 7.06
C ARG A 350 -14.91 -18.42 6.88
N ARG A 351 -13.84 -17.99 6.22
CA ARG A 351 -12.64 -18.81 6.01
C ARG A 351 -11.99 -19.21 7.34
N ASN A 352 -11.78 -18.24 8.22
CA ASN A 352 -11.16 -18.47 9.53
C ASN A 352 -12.02 -19.33 10.44
N GLU A 353 -13.32 -19.09 10.51
CA GLU A 353 -14.29 -19.95 11.25
C GLU A 353 -14.28 -21.40 10.72
N SER A 354 -14.30 -21.58 9.39
CA SER A 354 -14.22 -22.91 8.78
C SER A 354 -12.93 -23.64 9.08
N THR A 355 -11.80 -22.93 9.07
CA THR A 355 -10.49 -23.52 9.36
C THR A 355 -10.36 -23.89 10.84
N MET A 356 -10.80 -23.01 11.74
CA MET A 356 -10.79 -23.28 13.18
C MET A 356 -11.70 -24.45 13.57
N ALA A 357 -12.82 -24.64 12.86
CA ALA A 357 -13.77 -25.74 13.11
C ALA A 357 -13.22 -27.12 12.69
N LYS A 358 -12.19 -27.19 11.85
CA LYS A 358 -11.57 -28.46 11.40
C LYS A 358 -10.69 -29.14 12.47
N GLY A 359 -10.57 -28.58 13.66
CA GLY A 359 -9.79 -29.14 14.77
C GLY A 359 -8.35 -28.60 14.83
N ASP A 360 -7.42 -29.43 15.30
CA ASP A 360 -6.02 -29.03 15.52
C ASP A 360 -5.38 -28.48 14.24
N HIS A 361 -4.94 -27.24 14.31
CA HIS A 361 -4.19 -26.59 13.24
C HIS A 361 -2.89 -26.02 13.81
N PRO A 362 -1.71 -26.45 13.34
CA PRO A 362 -0.43 -26.08 13.95
C PRO A 362 -0.23 -24.57 14.12
N ASN A 363 -0.73 -23.78 13.17
CA ASN A 363 -0.62 -22.32 13.24
C ASN A 363 -1.60 -21.66 14.21
N PHE A 364 -2.74 -22.27 14.54
CA PHE A 364 -3.73 -21.69 15.45
C PHE A 364 -3.49 -22.06 16.91
N ASP A 365 -3.03 -23.26 17.17
CA ASP A 365 -2.92 -23.79 18.55
C ASP A 365 -1.55 -23.49 19.19
N ARG A 366 -0.62 -22.89 18.45
CA ARG A 366 0.66 -22.43 18.99
C ARG A 366 0.52 -21.14 19.81
N PRO A 367 1.42 -20.91 20.79
CA PRO A 367 1.53 -19.62 21.45
C PRO A 367 1.78 -18.48 20.44
N ALA A 368 1.14 -17.35 20.65
CA ALA A 368 1.35 -16.14 19.86
C ALA A 368 2.40 -15.23 20.53
N THR A 369 3.17 -14.50 19.73
CA THR A 369 4.02 -13.43 20.20
C THR A 369 3.20 -12.16 20.48
N THR A 370 3.80 -11.19 21.18
CA THR A 370 3.19 -9.88 21.42
C THR A 370 2.93 -9.14 20.10
N ALA A 371 3.82 -9.26 19.10
CA ALA A 371 3.63 -8.67 17.78
C ALA A 371 2.42 -9.28 17.04
N GLU A 372 2.28 -10.61 17.03
CA GLU A 372 1.12 -11.29 16.46
C GLU A 372 -0.19 -10.93 17.18
N TRP A 373 -0.14 -10.89 18.51
CA TRP A 373 -1.27 -10.44 19.32
C TRP A 373 -1.69 -9.03 18.94
N PHE A 374 -0.72 -8.10 18.83
CA PHE A 374 -0.98 -6.70 18.50
C PHE A 374 -1.61 -6.57 17.11
N ASP A 375 -1.04 -7.25 16.11
CA ASP A 375 -1.52 -7.19 14.74
C ASP A 375 -2.96 -7.75 14.60
N LEU A 376 -3.22 -8.95 15.14
CA LEU A 376 -4.55 -9.56 15.14
C LEU A 376 -5.59 -8.70 15.88
N HIS A 377 -5.21 -8.05 16.99
CA HIS A 377 -6.14 -7.20 17.74
C HIS A 377 -6.43 -5.86 17.09
N THR A 378 -5.55 -5.35 16.24
CA THR A 378 -5.69 -4.01 15.69
C THR A 378 -6.22 -3.99 14.28
N ARG A 379 -5.96 -5.04 13.46
CA ARG A 379 -6.22 -5.09 12.03
C ARG A 379 -7.66 -4.71 11.67
N ASP A 380 -8.61 -5.53 12.09
CA ASP A 380 -10.00 -5.37 11.66
C ASP A 380 -10.70 -4.22 12.39
N TRP A 381 -10.28 -3.94 13.62
CA TRP A 381 -10.77 -2.76 14.32
C TRP A 381 -10.37 -1.48 13.59
N TRP A 382 -9.09 -1.33 13.22
CA TRP A 382 -8.58 -0.22 12.43
C TRP A 382 -9.33 -0.08 11.09
N LEU A 383 -9.51 -1.18 10.37
CA LEU A 383 -10.23 -1.19 9.11
C LEU A 383 -11.69 -0.76 9.27
N SER A 384 -12.37 -1.21 10.32
CA SER A 384 -13.76 -0.84 10.59
C SER A 384 -13.93 0.67 10.83
N LEU A 385 -12.96 1.31 11.50
CA LEU A 385 -12.97 2.75 11.73
C LEU A 385 -12.78 3.54 10.42
N GLY A 386 -11.85 3.11 9.57
CA GLY A 386 -11.67 3.67 8.23
C GLY A 386 -12.92 3.53 7.37
N CYS A 387 -13.57 2.35 7.39
CA CYS A 387 -14.84 2.12 6.70
C CYS A 387 -15.96 3.07 7.19
N ALA A 388 -16.05 3.30 8.51
CA ALA A 388 -17.01 4.26 9.06
C ALA A 388 -16.75 5.69 8.57
N GLY A 389 -15.48 6.12 8.56
CA GLY A 389 -15.07 7.42 8.02
C GLY A 389 -15.46 7.58 6.55
N MET A 390 -15.20 6.57 5.73
CA MET A 390 -15.62 6.57 4.32
C MET A 390 -17.14 6.62 4.17
N LEU A 391 -17.91 5.84 4.94
CA LEU A 391 -19.37 5.84 4.89
C LEU A 391 -19.97 7.19 5.30
N ILE A 392 -19.47 7.82 6.34
CA ILE A 392 -19.91 9.15 6.79
C ILE A 392 -19.70 10.18 5.69
N ARG A 393 -18.56 10.13 5.00
CA ARG A 393 -18.23 11.03 3.88
C ARG A 393 -19.09 10.73 2.65
N ALA A 394 -19.32 9.46 2.32
CA ALA A 394 -20.20 9.06 1.22
C ALA A 394 -21.64 9.60 1.41
N MET A 395 -22.15 9.60 2.65
CA MET A 395 -23.46 10.18 2.97
C MET A 395 -23.46 11.71 2.88
N ALA A 396 -22.34 12.37 3.26
CA ALA A 396 -22.21 13.84 3.21
C ALA A 396 -22.20 14.38 1.77
N ASP A 397 -21.80 13.57 0.79
CA ASP A 397 -21.74 13.96 -0.64
C ASP A 397 -23.12 13.84 -1.36
N GLN A 398 -24.15 13.40 -0.65
CA GLN A 398 -25.50 13.24 -1.19
C GLN A 398 -26.40 14.45 -0.90
N GLU A 399 -27.53 14.50 -1.60
CA GLU A 399 -28.59 15.46 -1.27
C GLU A 399 -29.09 15.21 0.16
N PRO A 400 -29.09 16.24 1.03
CA PRO A 400 -29.45 16.05 2.43
C PRO A 400 -30.92 15.71 2.61
N SER A 401 -31.22 14.77 3.51
CA SER A 401 -32.56 14.49 4.05
C SER A 401 -32.46 14.26 5.56
N GLU A 402 -33.56 14.43 6.28
CA GLU A 402 -33.59 14.24 7.72
C GLU A 402 -33.18 12.81 8.11
N GLU A 403 -33.65 11.83 7.34
CA GLU A 403 -33.35 10.41 7.56
C GLU A 403 -31.89 10.08 7.28
N LEU A 404 -31.32 10.60 6.18
CA LEU A 404 -29.90 10.41 5.86
C LEU A 404 -29.00 11.03 6.91
N GLU A 405 -29.31 12.25 7.37
CA GLU A 405 -28.57 12.91 8.43
C GLU A 405 -28.68 12.18 9.77
N ALA A 406 -29.81 11.53 10.07
CA ALA A 406 -29.96 10.70 11.25
C ALA A 406 -29.06 9.45 11.20
N ILE A 407 -28.96 8.80 10.01
CA ILE A 407 -28.05 7.65 9.79
C ILE A 407 -26.61 8.12 9.92
N ARG A 408 -26.23 9.22 9.28
CA ARG A 408 -24.89 9.79 9.31
C ARG A 408 -24.46 10.14 10.73
N ARG A 409 -25.30 10.83 11.50
CA ARG A 409 -25.05 11.17 12.91
C ARG A 409 -24.86 9.93 13.76
N LYS A 410 -25.68 8.91 13.61
CA LYS A 410 -25.56 7.65 14.35
C LYS A 410 -24.25 6.92 14.03
N THR A 411 -23.81 6.98 12.77
CA THR A 411 -22.53 6.38 12.35
C THR A 411 -21.36 7.17 12.93
N LEU A 412 -21.46 8.51 12.97
CA LEU A 412 -20.45 9.38 13.57
C LEU A 412 -20.32 9.14 15.08
N GLU A 413 -21.46 9.09 15.81
CA GLU A 413 -21.47 8.80 17.26
C GLU A 413 -20.88 7.41 17.57
N TRP A 414 -21.08 6.45 16.67
CA TRP A 414 -20.45 5.14 16.80
C TRP A 414 -18.95 5.22 16.57
N LEU A 415 -18.51 5.92 15.51
CA LEU A 415 -17.09 6.12 15.21
C LEU A 415 -16.36 6.82 16.38
N ASP A 416 -16.97 7.87 16.95
CA ASP A 416 -16.40 8.61 18.08
C ASP A 416 -16.17 7.68 19.29
N ARG A 417 -17.17 6.87 19.65
CA ARG A 417 -17.04 5.91 20.76
C ARG A 417 -15.97 4.85 20.51
N GLU A 418 -15.93 4.30 19.30
CA GLU A 418 -14.92 3.30 18.94
C GLU A 418 -13.50 3.88 18.96
N ILE A 419 -13.33 5.12 18.52
CA ILE A 419 -12.05 5.84 18.58
C ILE A 419 -11.66 6.08 20.06
N GLU A 420 -12.58 6.55 20.89
CA GLU A 420 -12.36 6.76 22.33
C GLU A 420 -12.00 5.45 23.06
N GLU A 421 -12.54 4.33 22.63
CA GLU A 421 -12.21 3.01 23.18
C GLU A 421 -10.86 2.48 22.67
N PHE A 422 -10.55 2.70 21.40
CA PHE A 422 -9.43 2.09 20.70
C PHE A 422 -8.11 2.84 20.90
N LEU A 423 -8.09 4.15 20.66
CA LEU A 423 -6.84 4.92 20.66
C LEU A 423 -6.07 4.86 21.99
N PRO A 424 -6.70 4.88 23.17
CA PRO A 424 -5.97 4.77 24.42
C PRO A 424 -5.24 3.43 24.63
N LYS A 425 -5.62 2.40 23.87
CA LYS A 425 -4.96 1.08 23.90
C LYS A 425 -3.69 1.04 23.04
N LEU A 426 -3.42 2.08 22.26
CA LEU A 426 -2.30 2.17 21.34
C LEU A 426 -1.25 3.17 21.84
N ASN A 427 0.01 2.81 21.65
CA ASN A 427 1.13 3.73 21.86
C ASN A 427 1.69 4.19 20.50
N TRP A 428 0.82 4.75 19.68
CA TRP A 428 1.11 5.09 18.30
C TRP A 428 1.90 6.38 18.18
N GLN A 429 2.92 6.31 17.35
CA GLN A 429 3.75 7.45 16.98
C GLN A 429 3.95 7.45 15.48
N MET A 430 3.90 8.62 14.87
CA MET A 430 4.35 8.81 13.50
C MET A 430 5.82 9.25 13.52
N ARG A 431 6.66 8.57 12.76
CA ARG A 431 8.05 8.99 12.58
C ARG A 431 8.11 10.24 11.68
N PRO A 432 9.16 11.08 11.80
CA PRO A 432 9.36 12.18 10.88
C PRO A 432 9.28 11.70 9.42
N ILE A 433 8.58 12.44 8.56
CA ILE A 433 8.39 12.06 7.14
C ILE A 433 9.73 11.83 6.46
N ARG A 434 10.76 12.63 6.81
CA ARG A 434 12.12 12.44 6.27
C ARG A 434 12.69 11.05 6.55
N ASP A 435 12.42 10.46 7.74
CA ASP A 435 12.92 9.13 8.09
C ASP A 435 12.19 8.05 7.29
N LEU A 436 10.88 8.23 7.07
CA LEU A 436 10.07 7.35 6.23
C LEU A 436 10.55 7.38 4.77
N CYS A 437 10.77 8.57 4.22
CA CYS A 437 11.33 8.75 2.88
C CYS A 437 12.75 8.19 2.77
N ALA A 438 13.58 8.34 3.82
CA ALA A 438 14.94 7.80 3.83
C ALA A 438 14.96 6.28 3.77
N VAL A 439 14.04 5.60 4.46
CA VAL A 439 13.92 4.13 4.36
C VAL A 439 13.44 3.74 2.98
N GLN A 440 12.43 4.41 2.44
CA GLN A 440 11.84 4.07 1.15
C GLN A 440 12.83 4.26 -0.02
N LEU A 441 13.51 5.40 -0.09
CA LEU A 441 14.51 5.65 -1.11
C LEU A 441 15.80 4.86 -0.86
N GLY A 442 16.27 4.83 0.39
CA GLY A 442 17.49 4.13 0.74
C GLY A 442 17.43 2.65 0.40
N SER A 443 16.30 1.99 0.70
CA SER A 443 16.09 0.57 0.36
C SER A 443 16.07 0.35 -1.16
N ALA A 444 15.36 1.19 -1.90
CA ALA A 444 15.31 1.11 -3.37
C ALA A 444 16.70 1.28 -4.00
N PHE A 445 17.46 2.27 -3.53
CA PHE A 445 18.80 2.53 -4.05
C PHE A 445 19.84 1.49 -3.59
N THR A 446 19.68 0.85 -2.43
CA THR A 446 20.49 -0.31 -2.02
C THR A 446 20.34 -1.44 -3.04
N VAL A 447 19.11 -1.79 -3.40
CA VAL A 447 18.84 -2.82 -4.40
C VAL A 447 19.33 -2.39 -5.79
N LEU A 448 19.04 -1.17 -6.21
CA LEU A 448 19.44 -0.64 -7.53
C LEU A 448 20.97 -0.62 -7.70
N GLU A 449 21.74 -0.20 -6.68
CA GLU A 449 23.21 -0.21 -6.68
C GLU A 449 23.76 -1.63 -6.79
N HIS A 450 23.16 -2.58 -6.06
CA HIS A 450 23.53 -4.00 -6.14
C HIS A 450 23.31 -4.57 -7.55
N LEU A 451 22.15 -4.32 -8.18
CA LEU A 451 21.85 -4.77 -9.53
C LEU A 451 22.76 -4.14 -10.57
N ARG A 452 23.18 -2.88 -10.37
CA ARG A 452 24.15 -2.20 -11.22
C ARG A 452 25.50 -2.90 -11.20
N SER A 453 25.96 -3.32 -10.02
CA SER A 453 27.26 -4.00 -9.87
C SER A 453 27.29 -5.40 -10.50
N ARG A 454 26.18 -6.14 -10.48
CA ARG A 454 26.09 -7.49 -11.09
C ARG A 454 26.18 -7.51 -12.61
N ALA A 455 25.75 -6.47 -13.29
CA ALA A 455 25.73 -6.44 -14.75
C ALA A 455 27.09 -6.04 -15.39
N VAL A 456 28.11 -5.85 -14.59
CA VAL A 456 29.51 -5.54 -15.04
C VAL A 456 30.36 -6.82 -15.08
N VAL A 457 29.83 -7.95 -14.65
CA VAL A 457 30.46 -9.29 -14.76
C VAL A 457 29.78 -10.09 -15.86
#